data_7ba4dcd438d5b06b1f8b09adcc55e016
#
_entry.id   7ba4dcd438d5b06b1f8b09adcc55e016
#
_cell.length_a   1.000
_cell.length_b   1.000
_cell.length_c   1.000
_cell.angle_alpha   90.00
_cell.angle_beta   90.00
_cell.angle_gamma   90.00
#
_symmetry.space_group_name_H-M   'P 1'
#
loop_
_entity.id
_entity.type
_entity.pdbx_description
1 polymer ?
#
loop_
_entity_poly.entity_id
_entity_poly.type
_entity_poly.pdbx_seq_one_letter_code
_entity_poly.pdbx_strand_id
1 'polypeptide(L)' 'MKFILTMIMCTSVYNQCLPPFPLDLYDSHYECLMAGYNESIKKAKEIGPEEINKYKTIIKFYCTEEKVIIPEKKPVGQPI' A
#
# COMPACT_ATOMS: atom_id res chain seq x y z
N MET A 1 -11.77 -0.14 16.09
CA MET A 1 -11.66 -0.47 14.68
C MET A 1 -10.23 -0.32 14.20
N LYS A 2 -9.76 -1.27 13.44
CA LYS A 2 -8.38 -1.25 12.99
C LYS A 2 -8.28 -0.97 11.51
N PHE A 3 -7.14 -0.46 11.11
CA PHE A 3 -6.86 -0.19 9.71
C PHE A 3 -5.69 -1.04 9.27
N ILE A 4 -5.83 -1.67 8.12
CA ILE A 4 -4.80 -2.54 7.57
C ILE A 4 -3.99 -1.75 6.56
N LEU A 5 -2.68 -1.72 6.75
CA LEU A 5 -1.78 -1.09 5.79
C LEU A 5 -1.37 -2.13 4.77
N THR A 6 -1.71 -1.89 3.53
CA THR A 6 -1.36 -2.81 2.44
C THR A 6 -0.49 -2.06 1.44
N MET A 7 0.56 -2.73 0.99
CA MET A 7 1.52 -2.11 0.09
C MET A 7 1.54 -2.84 -1.23
N ILE A 8 1.77 -2.08 -2.31
CA ILE A 8 1.87 -2.64 -3.65
C ILE A 8 3.12 -2.08 -4.29
N MET A 9 3.91 -2.95 -4.89
CA MET A 9 5.11 -2.54 -5.60
C MET A 9 4.99 -2.91 -7.06
N CYS A 10 5.31 -1.95 -7.92
CA CYS A 10 5.19 -2.15 -9.35
C CYS A 10 6.45 -1.68 -10.06
N THR A 11 6.69 -2.19 -11.25
CA THR A 11 7.75 -1.68 -12.10
C THR A 11 7.13 -1.12 -13.36
N SER A 12 7.53 0.10 -13.71
CA SER A 12 7.01 0.72 -14.93
C SER A 12 7.62 0.12 -16.18
N VAL A 13 8.87 -0.32 -16.06
CA VAL A 13 9.57 -0.85 -17.23
C VAL A 13 8.86 -2.07 -17.78
N TYR A 14 8.46 -2.98 -16.91
CA TYR A 14 7.77 -4.19 -17.33
C TYR A 14 6.27 -4.10 -17.17
N ASN A 15 5.81 -2.98 -16.63
CA ASN A 15 4.38 -2.78 -16.44
C ASN A 15 3.76 -3.90 -15.61
N GLN A 16 4.47 -4.32 -14.58
CA GLN A 16 4.04 -5.41 -13.73
C GLN A 16 4.03 -5.00 -12.28
N CYS A 17 3.12 -5.58 -11.54
CA CYS A 17 3.00 -5.32 -10.10
C CYS A 17 3.04 -6.62 -9.34
N LEU A 18 3.63 -6.56 -8.17
CA LEU A 18 3.55 -7.68 -7.26
C LEU A 18 2.19 -7.69 -6.61
N PRO A 19 1.73 -8.84 -6.14
CA PRO A 19 0.46 -8.88 -5.44
C PRO A 19 0.51 -8.00 -4.21
N PRO A 20 -0.60 -7.35 -3.86
CA PRO A 20 -0.63 -6.53 -2.66
C PRO A 20 -0.33 -7.39 -1.43
N PHE A 21 0.38 -6.82 -0.49
CA PHE A 21 0.68 -7.55 0.73
C PHE A 21 0.44 -6.67 1.94
N PRO A 22 -0.18 -7.23 2.98
CA PRO A 22 -0.45 -6.47 4.19
C PRO A 22 0.80 -6.37 5.03
N LEU A 23 0.93 -5.26 5.73
CA LEU A 23 2.07 -5.04 6.60
C LEU A 23 1.70 -5.12 8.06
N ASP A 24 0.75 -4.30 8.48
CA ASP A 24 0.44 -4.22 9.90
C ASP A 24 -0.93 -3.61 10.11
N LEU A 25 -1.36 -3.61 11.35
CA LEU A 25 -2.63 -3.02 11.75
C LEU A 25 -2.37 -1.78 12.57
N TYR A 26 -3.23 -0.79 12.39
CA TYR A 26 -3.09 0.46 13.12
C TYR A 26 -4.44 0.88 13.69
N ASP A 27 -4.40 1.67 14.75
CA ASP A 27 -5.62 2.04 15.45
C ASP A 27 -6.41 3.15 14.78
N SER A 28 -5.76 3.93 13.93
CA SER A 28 -6.45 5.03 13.28
C SER A 28 -5.97 5.14 11.85
N HIS A 29 -6.79 5.79 11.04
CA HIS A 29 -6.41 6.03 9.66
C HIS A 29 -5.16 6.88 9.58
N TYR A 30 -5.06 7.87 10.44
CA TYR A 30 -3.91 8.76 10.46
C TYR A 30 -2.62 7.97 10.71
N GLU A 31 -2.64 7.09 11.70
CA GLU A 31 -1.47 6.28 12.00
C GLU A 31 -1.11 5.36 10.85
N CYS A 32 -2.13 4.78 10.23
CA CYS A 32 -1.90 3.91 9.09
C CYS A 32 -1.27 4.70 7.94
N LEU A 33 -1.77 5.89 7.70
CA LEU A 33 -1.27 6.73 6.63
C LEU A 33 0.19 7.11 6.86
N MET A 34 0.50 7.54 8.06
CA MET A 34 1.88 7.92 8.38
C MET A 34 2.81 6.73 8.28
N ALA A 35 2.35 5.58 8.76
CA ALA A 35 3.15 4.37 8.66
C ALA A 35 3.37 3.98 7.21
N GLY A 36 2.36 4.18 6.36
CA GLY A 36 2.48 3.88 4.95
C GLY A 36 3.58 4.68 4.28
N TYR A 37 3.64 5.97 4.57
CA TYR A 37 4.70 6.80 4.01
C TYR A 37 6.05 6.39 4.55
N ASN A 38 6.15 6.12 5.85
CA ASN A 38 7.41 5.71 6.44
C ASN A 38 7.90 4.39 5.88
N GLU A 39 7.00 3.43 5.72
CA GLU A 39 7.36 2.15 5.16
C GLU A 39 7.76 2.27 3.70
N SER A 40 7.10 3.16 2.96
CA SER A 40 7.45 3.38 1.57
C SER A 40 8.86 3.93 1.44
N ILE A 41 9.22 4.90 2.28
CA ILE A 41 10.55 5.45 2.25
C ILE A 41 11.56 4.38 2.64
N LYS A 42 11.24 3.59 3.64
CA LYS A 42 12.13 2.54 4.09
C LYS A 42 12.38 1.53 3.00
N LYS A 43 11.32 1.11 2.31
CA LYS A 43 11.47 0.18 1.21
C LYS A 43 12.31 0.76 0.09
N ALA A 44 12.08 2.01 -0.25
CA ALA A 44 12.84 2.66 -1.30
C ALA A 44 14.32 2.67 -0.96
N LYS A 45 14.65 2.92 0.29
CA LYS A 45 16.04 2.93 0.71
C LYS A 45 16.65 1.54 0.69
N GLU A 46 15.87 0.53 1.06
CA GLU A 46 16.34 -0.83 1.03
C GLU A 46 16.64 -1.30 -0.39
N ILE A 47 15.77 -0.95 -1.32
CA ILE A 47 15.97 -1.34 -2.70
C ILE A 47 17.16 -0.60 -3.29
N GLY A 48 17.26 0.67 -3.00
CA GLY A 48 18.39 1.46 -3.44
C GLY A 48 18.14 2.20 -4.74
N PRO A 49 18.88 3.28 -4.96
CA PRO A 49 18.62 4.12 -6.12
C PRO A 49 18.91 3.45 -7.45
N GLU A 50 19.86 2.55 -7.49
CA GLU A 50 20.18 1.91 -8.77
C GLU A 50 19.03 1.07 -9.27
N GLU A 51 18.49 0.24 -8.41
CA GLU A 51 17.39 -0.63 -8.81
C GLU A 51 16.14 0.16 -9.09
N ILE A 52 15.85 1.14 -8.25
CA ILE A 52 14.67 1.94 -8.45
C ILE A 52 14.73 2.68 -9.77
N ASN A 53 15.87 3.24 -10.10
CA ASN A 53 16.02 3.97 -11.34
C ASN A 53 16.00 3.04 -12.55
N LYS A 54 16.57 1.86 -12.38
CA LYS A 54 16.64 0.91 -13.48
C LYS A 54 15.26 0.38 -13.86
N TYR A 55 14.47 0.01 -12.87
CA TYR A 55 13.16 -0.58 -13.13
C TYR A 55 12.02 0.39 -12.99
N LYS A 56 12.30 1.64 -12.64
CA LYS A 56 11.26 2.65 -12.43
C LYS A 56 10.23 2.13 -11.45
N THR A 57 10.74 1.70 -10.31
CA THR A 57 9.90 1.10 -9.28
C THR A 57 8.93 2.11 -8.70
N ILE A 58 7.70 1.70 -8.53
CA ILE A 58 6.66 2.52 -7.94
C ILE A 58 6.15 1.80 -6.70
N ILE A 59 6.09 2.52 -5.60
CA ILE A 59 5.60 1.96 -4.35
C ILE A 59 4.31 2.68 -3.99
N LYS A 60 3.25 1.92 -3.78
CA LYS A 60 1.97 2.45 -3.39
C LYS A 60 1.50 1.76 -2.14
N PHE A 61 0.58 2.39 -1.44
CA PHE A 61 -0.01 1.75 -0.29
C PHE A 61 -1.41 2.29 -0.10
N TYR A 62 -2.20 1.57 0.65
CA TYR A 62 -3.51 2.06 1.03
C TYR A 62 -3.88 1.49 2.38
N CYS A 63 -4.81 2.17 3.03
CA CYS A 63 -5.30 1.78 4.34
C CYS A 63 -6.77 1.43 4.22
N THR A 64 -7.14 0.25 4.68
CA THR A 64 -8.53 -0.17 4.65
C THR A 64 -8.98 -0.54 6.05
N GLU A 65 -10.24 -0.31 6.34
CA GLU A 65 -10.80 -0.70 7.61
C GLU A 65 -10.89 -2.20 7.69
N GLU A 66 -10.47 -2.70 8.81
CA GLU A 66 -10.64 -4.12 9.06
C GLU A 66 -12.04 -4.33 9.54
N LYS A 67 -13.00 -4.54 8.63
CA LYS A 67 -14.30 -4.67 8.99
C LYS A 67 -14.81 -5.92 8.54
N VAL A 68 -15.67 -6.36 9.07
CA VAL A 68 -16.11 -7.57 8.76
C VAL A 68 -17.07 -7.57 7.78
N ILE A 69 -17.52 -7.75 7.31
CA ILE A 69 -18.39 -7.74 6.58
C ILE A 69 -19.20 -7.59 5.81
N ILE A 70 -19.69 -7.49 5.49
CA ILE A 70 -20.60 -7.30 4.92
C ILE A 70 -20.69 -7.14 3.68
N PRO A 71 -21.00 -7.47 3.12
CA PRO A 71 -21.03 -7.45 1.94
C PRO A 71 -21.77 -6.67 1.14
N GLU A 72 -22.11 -6.34 0.87
CA GLU A 72 -22.85 -5.73 0.27
C GLU A 72 -22.42 -4.92 -0.56
N LYS A 73 -22.39 -4.75 -0.89
CA LYS A 73 -22.18 -3.99 -1.62
C LYS A 73 -21.78 -2.90 -1.72
N LYS A 74 -21.32 -2.59 -2.12
CA LYS A 74 -20.98 -1.63 -2.21
C LYS A 74 -20.97 -0.76 -3.04
N PRO A 75 -20.98 -0.19 -2.99
CA PRO A 75 -21.15 0.81 -3.61
C PRO A 75 -20.30 1.19 -4.47
N VAL A 76 -20.22 1.33 -4.92
CA VAL A 76 -19.56 1.64 -5.83
C VAL A 76 -18.88 2.70 -5.91
N GLY A 77 -18.68 3.07 -6.29
CA GLY A 77 -18.05 4.12 -6.48
C GLY A 77 -17.33 4.63 -5.48
N GLN A 78 -16.97 4.21 -4.95
CA GLN A 78 -16.47 4.71 -3.98
C GLN A 78 -15.25 5.04 -4.20
N PRO A 79 -14.98 5.68 -4.28
CA PRO A 79 -13.87 6.25 -4.64
C PRO A 79 -12.78 5.92 -3.94
N ILE A 80 -12.49 5.86 -3.90
CA ILE A 80 -11.63 5.84 -3.32
C ILE A 80 -11.03 6.15 -3.15
#